data_0caff9ddb2964f4916ee0f1fcb0ca8f6
#
_entry.id   0caff9ddb2964f4916ee0f1fcb0ca8f6
#
_cell.length_a   1.000
_cell.length_b   1.000
_cell.length_c   1.000
_cell.angle_alpha   90.00
_cell.angle_beta   90.00
_cell.angle_gamma   90.00
#
_symmetry.space_group_name_H-M   'P 1'
#
loop_
_entity.id
_entity.type
_entity.pdbx_description
1 polymer ?
#
loop_
_entity_poly.entity_id
_entity_poly.type
_entity_poly.pdbx_seq_one_letter_code
_entity_poly.pdbx_strand_id
1 'polypeptide(L)'
;MSQKVGFVGVGRMGANMARRLKDCGYDVSAVYDIRSEAATELATELGTTAASTLAQVTELSDVIITVVIDDASMHTIFASEGDSLLTGAEGRVFINCATISPAVHIEVEALAKAAGAESLEGCMASSITQARDGTLYLMLGGDKATYEKVEELLGKLSVNKRHIGEAGKAAQVKALVNMVMNINPAGLAEGLGLADALGLDLNTVMEIFSQTGANSRVLETDGEDMRDRDHECYFSGAHAAKDSGIALALG
;
A
#
# COMPACT_ATOMS: atom_id res chain seq x y z
N MET A 1 -7.80 -10.65 -24.25
CA MET A 1 -8.64 -10.94 -23.06
C MET A 1 -8.14 -10.01 -21.95
N SER A 2 -9.01 -9.45 -21.14
CA SER A 2 -8.62 -8.65 -19.95
C SER A 2 -7.89 -9.54 -18.97
N GLN A 3 -6.77 -9.07 -18.40
CA GLN A 3 -6.04 -9.78 -17.34
C GLN A 3 -6.98 -9.99 -16.13
N LYS A 4 -6.97 -11.19 -15.57
CA LYS A 4 -7.69 -11.52 -14.34
C LYS A 4 -6.86 -11.08 -13.13
N VAL A 5 -7.47 -10.34 -12.21
CA VAL A 5 -6.77 -9.75 -11.07
C VAL A 5 -7.28 -10.35 -9.76
N GLY A 6 -6.37 -10.94 -9.00
CA GLY A 6 -6.62 -11.41 -7.63
C GLY A 6 -6.13 -10.41 -6.58
N PHE A 7 -6.77 -10.41 -5.41
CA PHE A 7 -6.33 -9.61 -4.27
C PHE A 7 -6.13 -10.47 -3.03
N VAL A 8 -5.01 -10.24 -2.34
CA VAL A 8 -4.69 -10.84 -1.04
C VAL A 8 -4.47 -9.73 -0.02
N GLY A 9 -5.30 -9.73 1.01
CA GLY A 9 -5.42 -8.60 1.92
C GLY A 9 -6.43 -7.57 1.40
N VAL A 10 -7.69 -7.73 1.83
CA VAL A 10 -8.80 -6.83 1.43
C VAL A 10 -9.25 -5.95 2.60
N GLY A 11 -8.27 -5.45 3.35
CA GLY A 11 -8.47 -4.35 4.28
C GLY A 11 -8.84 -3.04 3.56
N ARG A 12 -8.78 -1.92 4.28
CA ARG A 12 -9.20 -0.60 3.76
C ARG A 12 -8.55 -0.22 2.41
N MET A 13 -7.26 -0.50 2.23
CA MET A 13 -6.56 -0.19 0.97
C MET A 13 -6.90 -1.21 -0.12
N GLY A 14 -6.68 -2.50 0.11
CA GLY A 14 -6.88 -3.55 -0.89
C GLY A 14 -8.31 -3.63 -1.42
N ALA A 15 -9.31 -3.49 -0.54
CA ALA A 15 -10.72 -3.47 -0.95
C ALA A 15 -11.03 -2.29 -1.88
N ASN A 16 -10.50 -1.08 -1.59
CA ASN A 16 -10.73 0.08 -2.45
C ASN A 16 -9.98 0.00 -3.79
N MET A 17 -8.79 -0.60 -3.81
CA MET A 17 -8.08 -0.89 -5.07
C MET A 17 -8.86 -1.91 -5.92
N ALA A 18 -9.43 -2.96 -5.31
CA ALA A 18 -10.24 -3.96 -6.00
C ALA A 18 -11.51 -3.33 -6.60
N ARG A 19 -12.23 -2.50 -5.83
CA ARG A 19 -13.38 -1.73 -6.31
C ARG A 19 -13.00 -0.85 -7.50
N ARG A 20 -11.89 -0.13 -7.39
CA ARG A 20 -11.40 0.74 -8.45
C ARG A 20 -11.12 -0.03 -9.74
N LEU A 21 -10.43 -1.16 -9.68
CA LEU A 21 -10.16 -1.96 -10.88
C LEU A 21 -11.45 -2.52 -11.48
N LYS A 22 -12.41 -2.95 -10.65
CA LYS A 22 -13.73 -3.39 -11.11
C LYS A 22 -14.46 -2.28 -11.87
N ASP A 23 -14.47 -1.05 -11.34
CA ASP A 23 -15.07 0.12 -11.98
C ASP A 23 -14.37 0.47 -13.31
N CYS A 24 -13.08 0.17 -13.43
CA CYS A 24 -12.32 0.34 -14.67
C CYS A 24 -12.50 -0.81 -15.67
N GLY A 25 -13.38 -1.78 -15.38
CA GLY A 25 -13.71 -2.89 -16.27
C GLY A 25 -12.73 -4.07 -16.22
N TYR A 26 -11.86 -4.14 -15.20
CA TYR A 26 -11.01 -5.31 -14.98
C TYR A 26 -11.81 -6.47 -14.40
N ASP A 27 -11.41 -7.68 -14.77
CA ASP A 27 -11.93 -8.91 -14.17
C ASP A 27 -11.24 -9.15 -12.82
N VAL A 28 -11.82 -8.63 -11.73
CA VAL A 28 -11.41 -8.99 -10.38
C VAL A 28 -11.92 -10.41 -10.14
N SER A 29 -11.05 -11.41 -10.26
CA SER A 29 -11.40 -12.84 -10.31
C SER A 29 -11.49 -13.50 -8.95
N ALA A 30 -10.66 -13.07 -8.00
CA ALA A 30 -10.61 -13.63 -6.65
C ALA A 30 -10.16 -12.60 -5.62
N VAL A 31 -10.69 -12.74 -4.40
CA VAL A 31 -10.25 -11.97 -3.22
C VAL A 31 -10.02 -12.91 -2.05
N TYR A 32 -9.01 -12.63 -1.24
CA TYR A 32 -8.64 -13.40 -0.05
C TYR A 32 -8.24 -12.47 1.09
N ASP A 33 -8.66 -12.79 2.29
CA ASP A 33 -8.19 -12.15 3.54
C ASP A 33 -8.17 -13.22 4.64
N ILE A 34 -7.27 -13.07 5.60
CA ILE A 34 -7.25 -13.94 6.79
C ILE A 34 -8.56 -13.83 7.58
N ARG A 35 -9.23 -12.68 7.50
CA ARG A 35 -10.61 -12.49 7.95
C ARG A 35 -11.56 -12.87 6.81
N SER A 36 -12.01 -14.11 6.81
CA SER A 36 -12.86 -14.67 5.74
C SER A 36 -14.14 -13.87 5.48
N GLU A 37 -14.67 -13.21 6.52
CA GLU A 37 -15.85 -12.35 6.42
C GLU A 37 -15.59 -11.16 5.50
N ALA A 38 -14.43 -10.49 5.65
CA ALA A 38 -14.06 -9.35 4.81
C ALA A 38 -13.91 -9.74 3.34
N ALA A 39 -13.32 -10.92 3.08
CA ALA A 39 -13.23 -11.46 1.71
C ALA A 39 -14.61 -11.80 1.14
N THR A 40 -15.50 -12.39 1.94
CA THR A 40 -16.85 -12.77 1.53
C THR A 40 -17.73 -11.55 1.22
N GLU A 41 -17.67 -10.52 2.07
CA GLU A 41 -18.39 -9.26 1.88
C GLU A 41 -17.97 -8.58 0.58
N LEU A 42 -16.66 -8.41 0.37
CA LEU A 42 -16.13 -7.79 -0.84
C LEU A 42 -16.42 -8.63 -2.09
N ALA A 43 -16.30 -9.95 -2.01
CA ALA A 43 -16.61 -10.84 -3.12
C ALA A 43 -18.07 -10.74 -3.53
N THR A 44 -18.99 -10.66 -2.57
CA THR A 44 -20.42 -10.48 -2.82
C THR A 44 -20.69 -9.13 -3.50
N GLU A 45 -20.06 -8.07 -3.00
CA GLU A 45 -20.19 -6.71 -3.56
C GLU A 45 -19.70 -6.65 -5.02
N LEU A 46 -18.55 -7.26 -5.32
CA LEU A 46 -17.93 -7.19 -6.63
C LEU A 46 -18.41 -8.27 -7.61
N GLY A 47 -19.19 -9.25 -7.14
CA GLY A 47 -19.59 -10.41 -7.95
C GLY A 47 -18.39 -11.25 -8.36
N THR A 48 -17.49 -11.55 -7.41
CA THR A 48 -16.24 -12.29 -7.62
C THR A 48 -16.13 -13.48 -6.65
N THR A 49 -15.02 -14.22 -6.67
CA THR A 49 -14.80 -15.36 -5.81
C THR A 49 -14.11 -14.95 -4.51
N ALA A 50 -14.72 -15.27 -3.36
CA ALA A 50 -14.00 -15.30 -2.09
C ALA A 50 -13.18 -16.59 -2.05
N ALA A 51 -11.89 -16.49 -2.29
CA ALA A 51 -11.01 -17.66 -2.30
C ALA A 51 -10.83 -18.21 -0.88
N SER A 52 -10.84 -19.52 -0.75
CA SER A 52 -10.66 -20.22 0.53
C SER A 52 -9.18 -20.50 0.84
N THR A 53 -8.31 -20.43 -0.18
CA THR A 53 -6.87 -20.64 -0.08
C THR A 53 -6.09 -19.66 -0.95
N LEU A 54 -4.82 -19.45 -0.63
CA LEU A 54 -3.89 -18.65 -1.43
C LEU A 54 -3.66 -19.28 -2.80
N ALA A 55 -3.51 -20.60 -2.85
CA ALA A 55 -3.38 -21.36 -4.11
C ALA A 55 -4.57 -21.12 -5.05
N GLN A 56 -5.79 -21.00 -4.51
CA GLN A 56 -6.98 -20.70 -5.32
C GLN A 56 -6.93 -19.27 -5.90
N VAL A 57 -6.39 -18.29 -5.18
CA VAL A 57 -6.20 -16.94 -5.75
C VAL A 57 -5.27 -17.01 -6.96
N THR A 58 -4.16 -17.72 -6.83
CA THR A 58 -3.18 -17.90 -7.92
C THR A 58 -3.78 -18.63 -9.11
N GLU A 59 -4.57 -19.69 -8.89
CA GLU A 59 -5.24 -20.43 -9.95
C GLU A 59 -6.22 -19.55 -10.77
N LEU A 60 -6.94 -18.68 -10.09
CA LEU A 60 -8.00 -17.86 -10.70
C LEU A 60 -7.49 -16.56 -11.33
N SER A 61 -6.22 -16.18 -11.14
CA SER A 61 -5.73 -14.85 -11.48
C SER A 61 -4.46 -14.88 -12.33
N ASP A 62 -4.30 -13.90 -13.22
CA ASP A 62 -3.07 -13.67 -14.00
C ASP A 62 -2.13 -12.72 -13.24
N VAL A 63 -2.70 -11.71 -12.57
CA VAL A 63 -2.00 -10.73 -11.74
C VAL A 63 -2.57 -10.79 -10.33
N ILE A 64 -1.71 -10.86 -9.32
CA ILE A 64 -2.11 -10.91 -7.92
C ILE A 64 -1.54 -9.68 -7.19
N ILE A 65 -2.42 -8.87 -6.60
CA ILE A 65 -2.03 -7.71 -5.80
C ILE A 65 -2.12 -8.09 -4.33
N THR A 66 -0.99 -7.95 -3.60
CA THR A 66 -0.93 -8.23 -2.16
C THR A 66 -0.91 -6.92 -1.37
N VAL A 67 -1.77 -6.83 -0.35
CA VAL A 67 -1.91 -5.64 0.51
C VAL A 67 -1.96 -6.09 1.97
N VAL A 68 -0.92 -6.82 2.38
CA VAL A 68 -0.73 -7.30 3.76
C VAL A 68 -0.07 -6.22 4.63
N ILE A 69 0.05 -6.47 5.94
CA ILE A 69 0.39 -5.43 6.91
C ILE A 69 1.87 -5.40 7.31
N ASP A 70 2.60 -6.53 7.23
CA ASP A 70 3.96 -6.68 7.77
C ASP A 70 4.75 -7.80 7.07
N ASP A 71 6.03 -7.92 7.46
CA ASP A 71 6.96 -8.92 6.97
C ASP A 71 6.47 -10.35 7.24
N ALA A 72 5.94 -10.61 8.43
CA ALA A 72 5.46 -11.93 8.83
C ALA A 72 4.28 -12.40 7.96
N SER A 73 3.35 -11.51 7.67
CA SER A 73 2.23 -11.78 6.76
C SER A 73 2.73 -12.04 5.34
N MET A 74 3.73 -11.28 4.87
CA MET A 74 4.30 -11.48 3.54
C MET A 74 5.01 -12.85 3.44
N HIS A 75 5.81 -13.23 4.42
CA HIS A 75 6.42 -14.56 4.48
C HIS A 75 5.37 -15.68 4.52
N THR A 76 4.26 -15.45 5.22
CA THR A 76 3.17 -16.44 5.29
C THR A 76 2.54 -16.70 3.93
N ILE A 77 2.21 -15.64 3.18
CA ILE A 77 1.52 -15.81 1.89
C ILE A 77 2.45 -16.29 0.76
N PHE A 78 3.77 -16.15 0.92
CA PHE A 78 4.79 -16.66 0.00
C PHE A 78 5.62 -17.80 0.60
N ALA A 79 5.05 -18.55 1.56
CA ALA A 79 5.72 -19.69 2.17
C ALA A 79 6.06 -20.77 1.13
N SER A 80 7.19 -21.46 1.32
CA SER A 80 7.63 -22.56 0.45
C SER A 80 6.82 -23.86 0.65
N GLU A 81 6.11 -23.95 1.77
CA GLU A 81 5.32 -25.13 2.16
C GLU A 81 3.91 -24.71 2.60
N GLY A 82 2.95 -25.61 2.43
CA GLY A 82 1.56 -25.39 2.82
C GLY A 82 0.77 -24.58 1.78
N ASP A 83 -0.24 -23.82 2.24
CA ASP A 83 -1.04 -22.94 1.37
C ASP A 83 -0.26 -21.68 1.07
N SER A 84 0.04 -21.46 -0.20
CA SER A 84 0.92 -20.40 -0.65
C SER A 84 0.51 -19.85 -2.01
N LEU A 85 0.77 -18.57 -2.26
CA LEU A 85 0.65 -17.94 -3.57
C LEU A 85 1.62 -18.54 -4.60
N LEU A 86 2.69 -19.21 -4.17
CA LEU A 86 3.65 -19.85 -5.07
C LEU A 86 3.11 -21.13 -5.70
N THR A 87 2.03 -21.71 -5.15
CA THR A 87 1.41 -22.91 -5.71
C THR A 87 0.72 -22.61 -7.04
N GLY A 88 1.25 -23.17 -8.13
CA GLY A 88 0.73 -22.94 -9.50
C GLY A 88 1.04 -21.56 -10.04
N ALA A 89 2.10 -20.90 -9.54
CA ALA A 89 2.42 -19.51 -9.87
C ALA A 89 3.09 -19.31 -11.23
N GLU A 90 3.42 -20.36 -11.98
CA GLU A 90 4.06 -20.23 -13.28
C GLU A 90 3.33 -19.23 -14.19
N GLY A 91 4.04 -18.25 -14.71
CA GLY A 91 3.52 -17.21 -15.60
C GLY A 91 2.68 -16.13 -14.91
N ARG A 92 2.54 -16.13 -13.58
CA ARG A 92 1.81 -15.10 -12.81
C ARG A 92 2.69 -13.89 -12.54
N VAL A 93 2.04 -12.75 -12.28
CA VAL A 93 2.72 -11.53 -11.83
C VAL A 93 2.17 -11.15 -10.45
N PHE A 94 3.05 -11.05 -9.46
CA PHE A 94 2.72 -10.55 -8.13
C PHE A 94 3.07 -9.06 -8.02
N ILE A 95 2.13 -8.24 -7.53
CA ILE A 95 2.35 -6.82 -7.23
C ILE A 95 2.21 -6.63 -5.71
N ASN A 96 3.32 -6.43 -5.03
CA ASN A 96 3.39 -6.37 -3.57
C ASN A 96 3.30 -4.93 -3.08
N CYS A 97 2.11 -4.53 -2.58
CA CYS A 97 1.82 -3.15 -2.17
C CYS A 97 2.00 -2.91 -0.66
N ALA A 98 2.46 -3.89 0.10
CA ALA A 98 2.69 -3.78 1.52
C ALA A 98 3.87 -2.86 1.85
N THR A 99 3.80 -2.13 2.98
CA THR A 99 4.95 -1.43 3.55
C THR A 99 5.69 -2.40 4.49
N ILE A 100 6.72 -3.02 3.96
CA ILE A 100 7.54 -4.07 4.59
C ILE A 100 9.02 -3.80 4.37
N SER A 101 9.87 -4.61 5.01
CA SER A 101 11.32 -4.51 4.89
C SER A 101 11.79 -4.74 3.45
N PRO A 102 12.73 -3.95 2.93
CA PRO A 102 13.29 -4.15 1.58
C PRO A 102 13.85 -5.55 1.34
N ALA A 103 14.44 -6.17 2.37
CA ALA A 103 14.96 -7.54 2.29
C ALA A 103 13.88 -8.56 1.98
N VAL A 104 12.67 -8.39 2.53
CA VAL A 104 11.53 -9.29 2.29
C VAL A 104 11.03 -9.16 0.84
N HIS A 105 11.01 -7.96 0.27
CA HIS A 105 10.68 -7.80 -1.15
C HIS A 105 11.69 -8.51 -2.07
N ILE A 106 13.00 -8.42 -1.75
CA ILE A 106 14.05 -9.13 -2.50
C ILE A 106 13.87 -10.65 -2.40
N GLU A 107 13.57 -11.14 -1.19
CA GLU A 107 13.31 -12.57 -0.97
C GLU A 107 12.08 -13.04 -1.75
N VAL A 108 10.98 -12.31 -1.70
CA VAL A 108 9.74 -12.64 -2.41
C VAL A 108 9.96 -12.63 -3.93
N GLU A 109 10.74 -11.69 -4.47
CA GLU A 109 11.10 -11.71 -5.89
C GLU A 109 11.87 -13.00 -6.25
N ALA A 110 12.83 -13.41 -5.43
CA ALA A 110 13.59 -14.64 -5.65
C ALA A 110 12.70 -15.89 -5.59
N LEU A 111 11.78 -15.97 -4.62
CA LEU A 111 10.82 -17.07 -4.46
C LEU A 111 9.85 -17.14 -5.66
N ALA A 112 9.28 -16.01 -6.07
CA ALA A 112 8.40 -15.92 -7.24
C ALA A 112 9.11 -16.39 -8.50
N LYS A 113 10.35 -15.93 -8.73
CA LYS A 113 11.16 -16.32 -9.86
C LYS A 113 11.49 -17.81 -9.87
N ALA A 114 11.78 -18.40 -8.71
CA ALA A 114 12.00 -19.83 -8.58
C ALA A 114 10.73 -20.65 -8.90
N ALA A 115 9.54 -20.10 -8.67
CA ALA A 115 8.25 -20.69 -9.03
C ALA A 115 7.78 -20.37 -10.46
N GLY A 116 8.64 -19.75 -11.29
CA GLY A 116 8.30 -19.38 -12.67
C GLY A 116 7.38 -18.17 -12.80
N ALA A 117 7.24 -17.38 -11.74
CA ALA A 117 6.45 -16.17 -11.68
C ALA A 117 7.34 -14.90 -11.68
N GLU A 118 6.70 -13.76 -11.77
CA GLU A 118 7.35 -12.45 -11.67
C GLU A 118 6.82 -11.70 -10.44
N SER A 119 7.66 -10.84 -9.85
CA SER A 119 7.28 -10.02 -8.70
C SER A 119 7.67 -8.57 -8.93
N LEU A 120 6.82 -7.65 -8.45
CA LEU A 120 7.02 -6.21 -8.51
C LEU A 120 6.60 -5.59 -7.18
N GLU A 121 7.42 -4.71 -6.63
CA GLU A 121 7.00 -3.84 -5.54
C GLU A 121 6.07 -2.76 -6.08
N GLY A 122 4.98 -2.50 -5.37
CA GLY A 122 4.03 -1.43 -5.66
C GLY A 122 3.78 -0.58 -4.42
N CYS A 123 4.84 -0.01 -3.83
CA CYS A 123 4.75 0.77 -2.60
C CYS A 123 3.89 2.02 -2.79
N MET A 124 2.89 2.19 -1.93
CA MET A 124 1.91 3.27 -2.01
C MET A 124 2.29 4.45 -1.11
N ALA A 125 2.19 5.67 -1.63
CA ALA A 125 2.32 6.90 -0.85
C ALA A 125 1.05 7.75 -1.01
N SER A 126 -0.06 7.29 -0.45
CA SER A 126 -1.38 7.93 -0.51
C SER A 126 -2.33 7.23 0.45
N SER A 127 -3.55 7.77 0.62
CA SER A 127 -4.56 7.27 1.54
C SER A 127 -5.63 6.41 0.86
N ILE A 128 -6.61 6.01 1.63
CA ILE A 128 -7.75 5.17 1.25
C ILE A 128 -8.58 5.82 0.14
N THR A 129 -8.79 7.13 0.21
CA THR A 129 -9.55 7.90 -0.79
C THR A 129 -8.87 7.79 -2.16
N GLN A 130 -7.55 8.00 -2.20
CA GLN A 130 -6.80 7.88 -3.45
C GLN A 130 -6.79 6.44 -4.00
N ALA A 131 -6.81 5.43 -3.13
CA ALA A 131 -6.95 4.04 -3.57
C ALA A 131 -8.31 3.80 -4.27
N ARG A 132 -9.39 4.39 -3.75
CA ARG A 132 -10.73 4.30 -4.33
C ARG A 132 -10.85 5.07 -5.65
N ASP A 133 -10.24 6.25 -5.71
CA ASP A 133 -10.32 7.15 -6.86
C ASP A 133 -9.34 6.78 -7.99
N GLY A 134 -8.37 5.89 -7.73
CA GLY A 134 -7.31 5.53 -8.67
C GLY A 134 -6.28 6.63 -8.83
N THR A 135 -6.03 7.41 -7.78
CA THR A 135 -5.11 8.55 -7.77
C THR A 135 -3.90 8.33 -6.86
N LEU A 136 -3.53 7.06 -6.62
CA LEU A 136 -2.33 6.71 -5.85
C LEU A 136 -1.06 7.31 -6.45
N TYR A 137 -0.06 7.51 -5.59
CA TYR A 137 1.33 7.61 -6.01
C TYR A 137 2.01 6.25 -5.76
N LEU A 138 2.55 5.63 -6.83
CA LEU A 138 3.20 4.32 -6.74
C LEU A 138 4.72 4.44 -6.96
N MET A 139 5.47 3.88 -6.02
CA MET A 139 6.90 3.62 -6.15
C MET A 139 7.07 2.15 -6.49
N LEU A 140 7.71 1.86 -7.62
CA LEU A 140 7.81 0.52 -8.20
C LEU A 140 9.26 0.05 -8.14
N GLY A 141 9.47 -1.18 -7.68
CA GLY A 141 10.77 -1.84 -7.64
C GLY A 141 10.67 -3.25 -8.19
N GLY A 142 11.73 -3.71 -8.85
CA GLY A 142 11.79 -5.00 -9.51
C GLY A 142 12.16 -4.86 -10.99
N ASP A 143 12.01 -5.94 -11.75
CA ASP A 143 12.37 -5.96 -13.18
C ASP A 143 11.51 -4.97 -13.96
N LYS A 144 12.19 -4.16 -14.80
CA LYS A 144 11.51 -3.16 -15.63
C LYS A 144 10.56 -3.80 -16.65
N ALA A 145 10.91 -4.96 -17.20
CA ALA A 145 10.03 -5.67 -18.13
C ALA A 145 8.75 -6.16 -17.43
N THR A 146 8.84 -6.59 -16.18
CA THR A 146 7.65 -6.91 -15.36
C THR A 146 6.78 -5.69 -15.14
N TYR A 147 7.37 -4.53 -14.82
CA TYR A 147 6.62 -3.28 -14.70
C TYR A 147 5.88 -2.93 -16.01
N GLU A 148 6.54 -3.01 -17.15
CA GLU A 148 5.96 -2.69 -18.46
C GLU A 148 4.75 -3.58 -18.79
N LYS A 149 4.75 -4.86 -18.37
CA LYS A 149 3.61 -5.78 -18.55
C LYS A 149 2.33 -5.36 -17.79
N VAL A 150 2.48 -4.69 -16.65
CA VAL A 150 1.36 -4.31 -15.78
C VAL A 150 1.15 -2.79 -15.71
N GLU A 151 1.85 -2.02 -16.52
CA GLU A 151 1.82 -0.56 -16.48
C GLU A 151 0.42 0.01 -16.73
N GLU A 152 -0.35 -0.57 -17.65
CA GLU A 152 -1.73 -0.15 -17.91
C GLU A 152 -2.62 -0.37 -16.70
N LEU A 153 -2.54 -1.55 -16.06
CA LEU A 153 -3.28 -1.86 -14.84
C LEU A 153 -2.91 -0.90 -13.72
N LEU A 154 -1.62 -0.67 -13.48
CA LEU A 154 -1.14 0.28 -12.48
C LEU A 154 -1.59 1.71 -12.77
N GLY A 155 -1.75 2.07 -14.04
CA GLY A 155 -2.31 3.35 -14.47
C GLY A 155 -3.78 3.57 -14.10
N LYS A 156 -4.56 2.49 -13.84
CA LYS A 156 -5.94 2.61 -13.34
C LYS A 156 -5.98 2.88 -11.83
N LEU A 157 -4.93 2.51 -11.11
CA LEU A 157 -4.82 2.70 -9.66
C LEU A 157 -4.09 3.99 -9.28
N SER A 158 -3.35 4.61 -10.21
CA SER A 158 -2.44 5.70 -9.88
C SER A 158 -2.38 6.78 -10.94
N VAL A 159 -2.21 8.03 -10.51
CA VAL A 159 -1.90 9.17 -11.39
C VAL A 159 -0.40 9.38 -11.53
N ASN A 160 0.38 8.96 -10.55
CA ASN A 160 1.84 9.06 -10.57
C ASN A 160 2.48 7.71 -10.28
N LYS A 161 3.43 7.33 -11.13
CA LYS A 161 4.21 6.09 -11.00
C LYS A 161 5.68 6.40 -11.21
N ARG A 162 6.56 5.79 -10.41
CA ARG A 162 8.00 5.85 -10.60
C ARG A 162 8.61 4.48 -10.42
N HIS A 163 9.23 3.96 -11.45
CA HIS A 163 10.14 2.82 -11.34
C HIS A 163 11.46 3.31 -10.73
N ILE A 164 11.77 2.81 -9.54
CA ILE A 164 12.91 3.27 -8.73
C ILE A 164 14.16 2.48 -9.07
N GLY A 165 14.01 1.18 -9.36
CA GLY A 165 15.11 0.27 -9.65
C GLY A 165 14.75 -1.18 -9.35
N GLU A 166 15.76 -1.97 -9.04
CA GLU A 166 15.64 -3.39 -8.66
C GLU A 166 14.80 -3.56 -7.39
N ALA A 167 14.42 -4.81 -7.09
CA ALA A 167 13.69 -5.17 -5.87
C ALA A 167 14.39 -4.65 -4.60
N GLY A 168 13.60 -4.20 -3.63
CA GLY A 168 14.05 -3.53 -2.40
C GLY A 168 14.18 -2.02 -2.54
N LYS A 169 14.37 -1.47 -3.74
CA LYS A 169 14.62 -0.02 -3.93
C LYS A 169 13.38 0.84 -3.68
N ALA A 170 12.22 0.39 -4.11
CA ALA A 170 10.98 1.12 -3.84
C ALA A 170 10.63 1.09 -2.35
N ALA A 171 10.82 -0.04 -1.68
CA ALA A 171 10.63 -0.16 -0.24
C ALA A 171 11.62 0.71 0.56
N GLN A 172 12.88 0.83 0.13
CA GLN A 172 13.83 1.77 0.72
C GLN A 172 13.32 3.21 0.63
N VAL A 173 12.90 3.66 -0.56
CA VAL A 173 12.34 5.01 -0.73
C VAL A 173 11.06 5.18 0.09
N LYS A 174 10.17 4.17 0.14
CA LYS A 174 8.96 4.21 0.97
C LYS A 174 9.27 4.37 2.46
N ALA A 175 10.28 3.67 2.96
CA ALA A 175 10.71 3.83 4.36
C ALA A 175 11.18 5.26 4.64
N LEU A 176 11.97 5.87 3.75
CA LEU A 176 12.40 7.27 3.87
C LEU A 176 11.23 8.25 3.80
N VAL A 177 10.27 8.03 2.89
CA VAL A 177 9.05 8.84 2.78
C VAL A 177 8.27 8.82 4.10
N ASN A 178 8.05 7.64 4.68
CA ASN A 178 7.30 7.52 5.93
C ASN A 178 8.07 8.02 7.14
N MET A 179 9.40 7.87 7.16
CA MET A 179 10.25 8.48 8.19
C MET A 179 10.08 10.01 8.23
N VAL A 180 10.21 10.67 7.09
CA VAL A 180 10.03 12.13 6.99
C VAL A 180 8.58 12.52 7.31
N MET A 181 7.61 11.80 6.74
CA MET A 181 6.19 12.04 7.00
C MET A 181 5.87 11.94 8.50
N ASN A 182 6.41 10.95 9.23
CA ASN A 182 6.14 10.76 10.66
C ASN A 182 6.80 11.82 11.57
N ILE A 183 7.81 12.53 11.09
CA ILE A 183 8.40 13.68 11.80
C ILE A 183 7.49 14.92 11.68
N ASN A 184 6.87 15.12 10.53
CA ASN A 184 6.05 16.31 10.27
C ASN A 184 4.85 16.46 11.23
N PRO A 185 4.03 15.43 11.54
CA PRO A 185 2.93 15.56 12.51
C PRO A 185 3.41 15.93 13.90
N ALA A 186 4.56 15.38 14.33
CA ALA A 186 5.12 15.70 15.65
C ALA A 186 5.49 17.19 15.73
N GLY A 187 6.22 17.72 14.74
CA GLY A 187 6.58 19.13 14.68
C GLY A 187 5.35 20.04 14.56
N LEU A 188 4.35 19.65 13.78
CA LEU A 188 3.09 20.39 13.64
C LEU A 188 2.31 20.44 14.95
N ALA A 189 2.16 19.28 15.62
CA ALA A 189 1.45 19.19 16.90
C ALA A 189 2.10 20.04 18.00
N GLU A 190 3.44 20.02 18.10
CA GLU A 190 4.20 20.88 19.03
C GLU A 190 3.96 22.36 18.73
N GLY A 191 4.04 22.75 17.43
CA GLY A 191 3.83 24.14 17.01
C GLY A 191 2.40 24.64 17.30
N LEU A 192 1.38 23.87 16.95
CA LEU A 192 -0.03 24.23 17.21
C LEU A 192 -0.35 24.19 18.71
N GLY A 193 0.16 23.21 19.46
CA GLY A 193 -0.02 23.11 20.90
C GLY A 193 0.59 24.30 21.64
N LEU A 194 1.78 24.75 21.24
CA LEU A 194 2.40 25.96 21.80
C LEU A 194 1.62 27.22 21.44
N ALA A 195 1.15 27.32 20.19
CA ALA A 195 0.33 28.46 19.75
C ALA A 195 -0.98 28.56 20.57
N ASP A 196 -1.66 27.44 20.82
CA ASP A 196 -2.87 27.41 21.66
C ASP A 196 -2.54 27.84 23.10
N ALA A 197 -1.45 27.35 23.67
CA ALA A 197 -1.01 27.75 25.03
C ALA A 197 -0.65 29.24 25.14
N LEU A 198 -0.21 29.87 24.06
CA LEU A 198 0.06 31.32 23.99
C LEU A 198 -1.20 32.17 23.67
N GLY A 199 -2.34 31.53 23.46
CA GLY A 199 -3.60 32.22 23.10
C GLY A 199 -3.64 32.78 21.70
N LEU A 200 -2.84 32.23 20.76
CA LEU A 200 -2.84 32.64 19.36
C LEU A 200 -4.02 32.00 18.62
N ASP A 201 -4.54 32.68 17.61
CA ASP A 201 -5.55 32.12 16.72
C ASP A 201 -4.92 31.04 15.83
N LEU A 202 -5.34 29.80 15.99
CA LEU A 202 -4.77 28.64 15.27
C LEU A 202 -4.98 28.73 13.75
N ASN A 203 -6.07 29.34 13.28
CA ASN A 203 -6.29 29.52 11.85
C ASN A 203 -5.24 30.46 11.26
N THR A 204 -4.95 31.56 11.92
CA THR A 204 -3.89 32.50 11.52
C THR A 204 -2.50 31.83 11.54
N VAL A 205 -2.24 31.03 12.59
CA VAL A 205 -0.97 30.31 12.72
C VAL A 205 -0.80 29.28 11.58
N MET A 206 -1.84 28.51 11.28
CA MET A 206 -1.83 27.53 10.18
C MET A 206 -1.68 28.20 8.81
N GLU A 207 -2.33 29.34 8.58
CA GLU A 207 -2.14 30.14 7.38
C GLU A 207 -0.67 30.57 7.22
N ILE A 208 -0.05 31.10 8.28
CA ILE A 208 1.36 31.48 8.26
C ILE A 208 2.26 30.27 8.02
N PHE A 209 1.99 29.15 8.67
CA PHE A 209 2.75 27.92 8.46
C PHE A 209 2.69 27.47 7.01
N SER A 210 1.52 27.55 6.37
CA SER A 210 1.34 27.16 4.97
C SER A 210 2.17 27.98 3.97
N GLN A 211 2.55 29.22 4.33
CA GLN A 211 3.30 30.15 3.49
C GLN A 211 4.80 30.21 3.83
N THR A 212 5.27 29.41 4.77
CA THR A 212 6.63 29.47 5.29
C THR A 212 7.33 28.10 5.25
N GLY A 213 8.56 28.04 5.75
CA GLY A 213 9.28 26.78 5.90
C GLY A 213 8.67 25.80 6.92
N ALA A 214 7.62 26.20 7.63
CA ALA A 214 6.84 25.32 8.51
C ALA A 214 5.81 24.48 7.73
N ASN A 215 5.62 24.72 6.43
CA ASN A 215 4.66 23.96 5.63
C ASN A 215 5.09 22.50 5.47
N SER A 216 4.10 21.62 5.47
CA SER A 216 4.24 20.21 5.10
C SER A 216 2.91 19.72 4.53
N ARG A 217 2.94 18.59 3.81
CA ARG A 217 1.70 17.95 3.35
C ARG A 217 0.78 17.59 4.52
N VAL A 218 1.35 17.27 5.68
CA VAL A 218 0.59 16.96 6.90
C VAL A 218 -0.19 18.18 7.42
N LEU A 219 0.36 19.39 7.33
CA LEU A 219 -0.40 20.60 7.65
C LEU A 219 -1.66 20.73 6.78
N GLU A 220 -1.53 20.41 5.48
CA GLU A 220 -2.64 20.52 4.53
C GLU A 220 -3.72 19.45 4.72
N THR A 221 -3.33 18.24 5.18
CA THR A 221 -4.25 17.10 5.33
C THR A 221 -4.79 16.89 6.73
N ASP A 222 -3.99 17.19 7.77
CA ASP A 222 -4.28 16.82 9.14
C ASP A 222 -4.33 18.05 10.10
N GLY A 223 -3.97 19.24 9.61
CA GLY A 223 -3.89 20.45 10.44
C GLY A 223 -5.25 20.84 11.02
N GLU A 224 -6.33 20.74 10.25
CA GLU A 224 -7.70 21.02 10.74
C GLU A 224 -8.14 19.99 11.77
N ASP A 225 -7.87 18.70 11.54
CA ASP A 225 -8.19 17.63 12.49
C ASP A 225 -7.47 17.85 13.83
N MET A 226 -6.18 18.27 13.79
CA MET A 226 -5.42 18.62 15.00
C MET A 226 -6.01 19.81 15.73
N ARG A 227 -6.39 20.90 15.01
CA ARG A 227 -7.04 22.10 15.58
C ARG A 227 -8.36 21.74 16.25
N ASP A 228 -9.19 20.96 15.55
CA ASP A 228 -10.56 20.64 15.96
C ASP A 228 -10.62 19.45 16.92
N ARG A 229 -9.46 18.82 17.19
CA ARG A 229 -9.33 17.62 18.02
C ARG A 229 -10.18 16.46 17.50
N ASP A 230 -10.27 16.35 16.18
CA ASP A 230 -10.83 15.17 15.53
C ASP A 230 -9.81 14.03 15.59
N HIS A 231 -10.23 12.92 16.16
CA HIS A 231 -9.37 11.75 16.37
C HIS A 231 -9.75 10.59 15.46
N GLU A 232 -10.39 10.86 14.31
CA GLU A 232 -10.62 9.82 13.32
C GLU A 232 -9.27 9.27 12.79
N CYS A 233 -9.10 7.95 12.92
CA CYS A 233 -7.82 7.32 12.64
C CYS A 233 -7.73 6.82 11.20
N TYR A 234 -7.05 7.54 10.34
CA TYR A 234 -6.69 7.10 8.99
C TYR A 234 -5.37 6.34 8.95
N PHE A 235 -4.39 6.76 9.75
CA PHE A 235 -3.07 6.13 9.89
C PHE A 235 -2.68 6.07 11.36
N SER A 236 -2.70 4.85 11.94
CA SER A 236 -2.51 4.69 13.38
C SER A 236 -1.05 4.87 13.82
N GLY A 237 -0.85 5.23 15.09
CA GLY A 237 0.47 5.29 15.72
C GLY A 237 1.23 3.94 15.64
N ALA A 238 0.53 2.80 15.66
CA ALA A 238 1.15 1.49 15.49
C ALA A 238 1.73 1.32 14.07
N HIS A 239 1.03 1.77 13.02
CA HIS A 239 1.56 1.77 11.66
C HIS A 239 2.75 2.74 11.52
N ALA A 240 2.66 3.93 12.11
CA ALA A 240 3.76 4.90 12.10
C ALA A 240 5.01 4.35 12.79
N ALA A 241 4.86 3.68 13.93
CA ALA A 241 5.96 3.05 14.65
C ALA A 241 6.60 1.90 13.84
N LYS A 242 5.79 1.04 13.21
CA LYS A 242 6.27 -0.04 12.35
C LYS A 242 7.05 0.52 11.16
N ASP A 243 6.51 1.51 10.45
CA ASP A 243 7.13 2.09 9.27
C ASP A 243 8.44 2.84 9.62
N SER A 244 8.46 3.55 10.75
CA SER A 244 9.69 4.17 11.27
C SER A 244 10.74 3.13 11.68
N GLY A 245 10.30 1.98 12.21
CA GLY A 245 11.16 0.85 12.53
C GLY A 245 11.87 0.27 11.30
N ILE A 246 11.18 0.21 10.15
CA ILE A 246 11.80 -0.19 8.88
C ILE A 246 12.91 0.80 8.50
N ALA A 247 12.65 2.10 8.58
CA ALA A 247 13.67 3.12 8.28
C ALA A 247 14.87 3.05 9.22
N LEU A 248 14.63 2.85 10.53
CA LEU A 248 15.68 2.68 11.53
C LEU A 248 16.59 1.47 11.24
N ALA A 249 16.02 0.38 10.74
CA ALA A 249 16.76 -0.83 10.39
C ALA A 249 17.62 -0.68 9.11
N LEU A 250 17.46 0.40 8.35
CA LEU A 250 18.26 0.68 7.16
C LEU A 250 19.53 1.48 7.46
N GLY A 251 19.64 2.08 8.64
CA GLY A 251 20.82 2.89 9.09
C GLY A 251 21.72 2.08 9.97
#